data_dfe6334f2fbc063375a9fb15059538c6
#
_entry.id   dfe6334f2fbc063375a9fb15059538c6
#
_cell.length_a   1.000
_cell.length_b   1.000
_cell.length_c   1.000
_cell.angle_alpha   90.00
_cell.angle_beta   90.00
_cell.angle_gamma   90.00
#
_symmetry.space_group_name_H-M   'P 1'
#
loop_
_entity.id
_entity.type
_entity.pdbx_description
1 polymer ?
#
loop_
_entity_poly.entity_id
_entity_poly.type
_entity_poly.pdbx_seq_one_letter_code
_entity_poly.pdbx_strand_id
1 'polypeptide(L)'
;MELGLRHCVHAWSGQSSTIRQGPWRIPGLLEATLISPGLSAEIIADNRHLPPTLMKLAYQCKGADSLCAVSDATSGAGLADGARFRMGEMEYMVEDGVGMLLDRTAFAGSTTLLGQMLPVLVREVGIPLVEAVRMASLTPARVAGVDGRKGSLEAGKDADIVLLEDDLSVGWTMIAGEWVYPRG
;
A
#
# COMPACT_ATOMS: atom_id res chain seq x y z
N MET A 1 0.59 -17.83 14.47
CA MET A 1 0.09 -16.78 15.36
C MET A 1 0.50 -16.95 16.82
N GLU A 2 0.76 -18.17 17.26
CA GLU A 2 1.30 -18.42 18.61
C GLU A 2 2.63 -17.69 18.90
N LEU A 3 3.46 -17.48 17.87
CA LEU A 3 4.73 -16.74 17.98
C LEU A 3 4.59 -15.22 17.84
N GLY A 4 3.37 -14.67 17.89
CA GLY A 4 3.14 -13.22 17.92
C GLY A 4 3.03 -12.54 16.55
N LEU A 5 3.03 -13.26 15.41
CA LEU A 5 2.79 -12.67 14.10
C LEU A 5 1.41 -12.00 14.05
N ARG A 6 1.36 -10.72 13.67
CA ARG A 6 0.14 -9.91 13.59
C ARG A 6 -0.06 -9.22 12.26
N HIS A 7 1.02 -9.04 11.48
CA HIS A 7 0.99 -8.26 10.26
C HIS A 7 1.95 -8.85 9.23
N CYS A 8 1.55 -8.84 7.96
CA CYS A 8 2.34 -9.29 6.83
C CYS A 8 2.51 -8.15 5.83
N VAL A 9 3.76 -7.77 5.55
CA VAL A 9 4.10 -6.69 4.64
C VAL A 9 3.85 -7.08 3.17
N HIS A 10 3.58 -6.12 2.31
CA HIS A 10 3.49 -6.17 0.85
C HIS A 10 3.17 -7.55 0.26
N ALA A 11 1.93 -8.02 0.48
CA ALA A 11 1.45 -9.31 -0.02
C ALA A 11 1.77 -9.50 -1.51
N TRP A 12 2.15 -10.72 -1.89
CA TRP A 12 2.74 -11.16 -3.17
C TRP A 12 4.19 -10.76 -3.40
N SER A 13 4.73 -9.73 -2.74
CA SER A 13 6.13 -9.33 -2.92
C SER A 13 7.03 -10.11 -1.95
N GLY A 14 7.74 -11.14 -2.45
CA GLY A 14 8.66 -11.97 -1.67
C GLY A 14 8.01 -13.02 -0.76
N GLN A 15 6.68 -13.10 -0.65
CA GLN A 15 6.01 -14.16 0.08
C GLN A 15 5.94 -15.44 -0.77
N SER A 16 6.12 -16.61 -0.12
CA SER A 16 5.84 -17.88 -0.78
C SER A 16 4.35 -18.00 -1.09
N SER A 17 4.04 -18.50 -2.28
CA SER A 17 2.67 -18.78 -2.72
C SER A 17 2.50 -20.27 -3.05
N THR A 18 1.30 -20.69 -3.39
CA THR A 18 0.99 -22.07 -3.74
C THR A 18 1.91 -22.61 -4.82
N ILE A 19 2.62 -23.68 -4.49
CA ILE A 19 3.43 -24.45 -5.43
C ILE A 19 2.80 -25.79 -5.73
N ARG A 20 3.26 -26.44 -6.81
CA ARG A 20 2.93 -27.82 -7.14
C ARG A 20 4.08 -28.74 -6.79
N GLN A 21 3.80 -29.76 -5.95
CA GLN A 21 4.74 -30.82 -5.63
C GLN A 21 4.15 -32.17 -6.07
N GLY A 22 4.57 -32.66 -7.21
CA GLY A 22 3.90 -33.78 -7.87
C GLY A 22 2.44 -33.45 -8.18
N PRO A 23 1.45 -34.29 -7.77
CA PRO A 23 0.02 -33.99 -7.96
C PRO A 23 -0.54 -33.01 -6.94
N TRP A 24 0.17 -32.75 -5.83
CA TRP A 24 -0.31 -31.99 -4.68
C TRP A 24 -0.13 -30.47 -4.84
N ARG A 25 -1.03 -29.70 -4.21
CA ARG A 25 -0.88 -28.27 -4.04
C ARG A 25 -0.43 -27.99 -2.61
N ILE A 26 0.68 -27.28 -2.47
CA ILE A 26 1.23 -26.88 -1.18
C ILE A 26 1.04 -25.36 -1.07
N PRO A 27 0.19 -24.88 -0.13
CA PRO A 27 0.00 -23.44 0.06
C PRO A 27 1.24 -22.79 0.67
N GLY A 28 1.41 -21.50 0.41
CA GLY A 28 2.49 -20.70 0.96
C GLY A 28 2.02 -19.73 2.04
N LEU A 29 2.92 -18.83 2.42
CA LEU A 29 2.63 -17.77 3.39
C LEU A 29 1.52 -16.82 2.89
N LEU A 30 1.46 -16.58 1.59
CA LEU A 30 0.45 -15.71 0.99
C LEU A 30 -0.97 -16.19 1.28
N GLU A 31 -1.27 -17.45 0.98
CA GLU A 31 -2.59 -18.03 1.22
C GLU A 31 -2.93 -18.02 2.72
N ALA A 32 -1.95 -18.38 3.55
CA ALA A 32 -2.12 -18.33 5.01
C ALA A 32 -2.42 -16.90 5.49
N THR A 33 -1.74 -15.88 4.94
CA THR A 33 -1.99 -14.47 5.25
C THR A 33 -3.41 -14.07 4.89
N LEU A 34 -3.86 -14.40 3.68
CA LEU A 34 -5.16 -14.00 3.17
C LEU A 34 -6.33 -14.61 3.96
N ILE A 35 -6.21 -15.88 4.38
CA ILE A 35 -7.31 -16.59 5.08
C ILE A 35 -7.28 -16.45 6.60
N SER A 36 -6.18 -15.98 7.21
CA SER A 36 -6.07 -15.89 8.67
C SER A 36 -6.76 -14.65 9.22
N PRO A 37 -7.85 -14.76 9.99
CA PRO A 37 -8.63 -13.59 10.43
C PRO A 37 -7.87 -12.69 11.42
N GLY A 38 -6.88 -13.22 12.12
CA GLY A 38 -6.08 -12.47 13.10
C GLY A 38 -4.82 -11.79 12.53
N LEU A 39 -4.58 -11.90 11.22
CA LEU A 39 -3.49 -11.21 10.54
C LEU A 39 -4.01 -10.04 9.73
N SER A 40 -3.37 -8.89 9.86
CA SER A 40 -3.47 -7.81 8.86
C SER A 40 -2.42 -8.00 7.77
N ALA A 41 -2.64 -7.39 6.61
CA ALA A 41 -1.75 -7.47 5.47
C ALA A 41 -1.61 -6.11 4.79
N GLU A 42 -0.57 -5.95 4.00
CA GLU A 42 -0.37 -4.79 3.12
C GLU A 42 -0.49 -5.20 1.66
N ILE A 43 -0.94 -4.26 0.83
CA ILE A 43 -0.82 -4.30 -0.63
C ILE A 43 -0.19 -3.03 -1.14
N ILE A 44 0.72 -3.14 -2.11
CA ILE A 44 1.22 -2.00 -2.88
C ILE A 44 0.18 -1.70 -3.95
N ALA A 45 -0.51 -0.57 -3.81
CA ALA A 45 -1.72 -0.27 -4.59
C ALA A 45 -1.43 0.57 -5.85
N ASP A 46 -0.25 0.44 -6.45
CA ASP A 46 0.23 1.25 -7.59
C ASP A 46 -0.22 0.74 -8.97
N ASN A 47 -0.98 -0.36 -9.04
CA ASN A 47 -1.39 -1.03 -10.27
C ASN A 47 -0.20 -1.51 -11.14
N ARG A 48 0.96 -1.73 -10.52
CA ARG A 48 2.17 -2.28 -11.15
C ARG A 48 2.62 -3.54 -10.43
N HIS A 49 2.81 -3.46 -9.10
CA HIS A 49 3.10 -4.63 -8.28
C HIS A 49 1.96 -5.63 -8.28
N LEU A 50 0.72 -5.14 -8.21
CA LEU A 50 -0.48 -5.98 -8.21
C LEU A 50 -1.49 -5.46 -9.24
N PRO A 51 -2.00 -6.32 -10.14
CA PRO A 51 -3.14 -5.96 -10.98
C PRO A 51 -4.41 -5.82 -10.12
N PRO A 52 -5.44 -5.08 -10.59
CA PRO A 52 -6.68 -4.84 -9.85
C PRO A 52 -7.36 -6.12 -9.34
N THR A 53 -7.26 -7.23 -10.10
CA THR A 53 -7.83 -8.52 -9.71
C THR A 53 -7.23 -9.07 -8.41
N LEU A 54 -5.90 -8.98 -8.23
CA LEU A 54 -5.24 -9.46 -7.02
C LEU A 54 -5.49 -8.52 -5.83
N MET A 55 -5.51 -7.21 -6.06
CA MET A 55 -5.92 -6.24 -5.04
C MET A 55 -7.36 -6.49 -4.59
N LYS A 56 -8.28 -6.79 -5.53
CA LYS A 56 -9.66 -7.16 -5.22
C LYS A 56 -9.75 -8.44 -4.40
N LEU A 57 -8.96 -9.46 -4.76
CA LEU A 57 -8.89 -10.70 -4.00
C LEU A 57 -8.43 -10.45 -2.55
N ALA A 58 -7.37 -9.67 -2.35
CA ALA A 58 -6.92 -9.31 -1.02
C ALA A 58 -8.00 -8.60 -0.21
N TYR A 59 -8.67 -7.63 -0.82
CA TYR A 59 -9.76 -6.90 -0.18
C TYR A 59 -10.95 -7.81 0.18
N GLN A 60 -11.34 -8.74 -0.69
CA GLN A 60 -12.42 -9.70 -0.40
C GLN A 60 -12.07 -10.66 0.74
N CYS A 61 -10.80 -11.05 0.85
CA CYS A 61 -10.34 -11.94 1.92
C CYS A 61 -10.18 -11.22 3.28
N LYS A 62 -9.70 -9.98 3.28
CA LYS A 62 -9.29 -9.27 4.49
C LYS A 62 -10.25 -8.17 4.94
N GLY A 63 -10.98 -7.55 4.00
CA GLY A 63 -11.76 -6.33 4.27
C GLY A 63 -10.88 -5.12 4.59
N ALA A 64 -11.51 -3.94 4.66
CA ALA A 64 -10.80 -2.68 4.89
C ALA A 64 -10.18 -2.55 6.30
N ASP A 65 -10.68 -3.29 7.28
CA ASP A 65 -10.17 -3.23 8.66
C ASP A 65 -8.92 -4.09 8.91
N SER A 66 -8.51 -4.93 7.95
CA SER A 66 -7.35 -5.81 8.06
C SER A 66 -6.41 -5.73 6.86
N LEU A 67 -6.69 -4.86 5.89
CA LEU A 67 -5.86 -4.64 4.71
C LEU A 67 -5.39 -3.20 4.67
N CYS A 68 -4.07 -2.99 4.66
CA CYS A 68 -3.44 -1.69 4.50
C CYS A 68 -3.07 -1.46 3.04
N ALA A 69 -3.37 -0.28 2.52
CA ALA A 69 -2.80 0.20 1.27
C ALA A 69 -1.50 0.96 1.59
N VAL A 70 -0.40 0.54 1.00
CA VAL A 70 0.91 1.14 1.21
C VAL A 70 1.55 1.53 -0.12
N SER A 71 2.45 2.49 -0.09
CA SER A 71 3.21 2.86 -1.27
C SER A 71 4.42 1.96 -1.49
N ASP A 72 5.07 1.53 -0.43
CA ASP A 72 6.42 0.93 -0.52
C ASP A 72 7.37 1.82 -1.34
N ALA A 73 7.19 3.15 -1.18
CA ALA A 73 7.90 4.15 -1.98
C ALA A 73 9.37 4.22 -1.59
N THR A 74 10.22 4.18 -2.60
CA THR A 74 11.68 4.23 -2.46
C THR A 74 12.22 5.63 -2.73
N SER A 75 13.55 5.80 -2.67
CA SER A 75 14.22 7.08 -2.96
C SER A 75 14.05 7.57 -4.41
N GLY A 76 13.45 6.74 -5.28
CA GLY A 76 13.03 7.14 -6.62
C GLY A 76 11.70 7.88 -6.68
N ALA A 77 10.92 7.90 -5.57
CA ALA A 77 9.62 8.57 -5.55
C ALA A 77 9.75 10.07 -5.78
N GLY A 78 8.92 10.60 -6.70
CA GLY A 78 8.95 12.00 -7.10
C GLY A 78 10.00 12.36 -8.14
N LEU A 79 10.87 11.43 -8.54
CA LEU A 79 11.77 11.62 -9.67
C LEU A 79 11.03 11.38 -11.00
N ALA A 80 11.54 12.00 -12.06
CA ALA A 80 11.00 11.81 -13.40
C ALA A 80 11.26 10.39 -13.92
N ASP A 81 10.39 9.91 -14.80
CA ASP A 81 10.56 8.63 -15.49
C ASP A 81 11.90 8.61 -16.25
N GLY A 82 12.62 7.51 -16.19
CA GLY A 82 13.99 7.37 -16.69
C GLY A 82 15.09 7.87 -15.74
N ALA A 83 14.76 8.55 -14.65
CA ALA A 83 15.75 8.99 -13.67
C ALA A 83 16.36 7.78 -12.94
N ARG A 84 17.68 7.87 -12.65
CA ARG A 84 18.38 6.84 -11.87
C ARG A 84 18.45 7.23 -10.41
N PHE A 85 18.35 6.25 -9.54
CA PHE A 85 18.48 6.41 -8.09
C PHE A 85 19.21 5.21 -7.47
N ARG A 86 19.61 5.33 -6.23
CA ARG A 86 20.34 4.26 -5.53
C ARG A 86 19.68 3.92 -4.21
N MET A 87 19.71 2.62 -3.88
CA MET A 87 19.39 2.10 -2.55
C MET A 87 20.54 1.17 -2.14
N GLY A 88 21.28 1.58 -1.11
CA GLY A 88 22.54 0.93 -0.78
C GLY A 88 23.53 1.02 -1.94
N GLU A 89 24.09 -0.12 -2.33
CA GLU A 89 25.06 -0.19 -3.42
C GLU A 89 24.41 -0.41 -4.80
N MET A 90 23.12 -0.71 -4.85
CA MET A 90 22.43 -1.02 -6.09
C MET A 90 21.84 0.23 -6.74
N GLU A 91 21.92 0.29 -8.07
CA GLU A 91 21.34 1.35 -8.89
C GLU A 91 20.08 0.86 -9.56
N TYR A 92 19.07 1.74 -9.60
CA TYR A 92 17.74 1.49 -10.14
C TYR A 92 17.35 2.65 -11.06
N MET A 93 16.30 2.44 -11.83
CA MET A 93 15.69 3.46 -12.68
C MET A 93 14.22 3.60 -12.36
N VAL A 94 13.70 4.83 -12.38
CA VAL A 94 12.25 5.08 -12.34
C VAL A 94 11.68 4.68 -13.70
N GLU A 95 10.72 3.78 -13.71
CA GLU A 95 10.03 3.36 -14.93
C GLU A 95 8.57 3.06 -14.59
N ASP A 96 7.64 3.78 -15.21
CA ASP A 96 6.20 3.55 -15.10
C ASP A 96 5.69 3.47 -13.63
N GLY A 97 6.19 4.36 -12.77
CA GLY A 97 5.76 4.44 -11.37
C GLY A 97 6.40 3.43 -10.41
N VAL A 98 7.38 2.66 -10.85
CA VAL A 98 8.14 1.71 -10.02
C VAL A 98 9.65 1.97 -10.08
N GLY A 99 10.37 1.51 -9.06
CA GLY A 99 11.80 1.33 -9.14
C GLY A 99 12.09 0.04 -9.92
N MET A 100 12.81 0.16 -11.02
CA MET A 100 13.16 -0.96 -11.88
C MET A 100 14.65 -1.27 -11.77
N LEU A 101 15.01 -2.55 -11.59
CA LEU A 101 16.40 -2.99 -11.78
C LEU A 101 16.86 -2.68 -13.20
N LEU A 102 18.14 -2.32 -13.39
CA LEU A 102 18.64 -1.95 -14.73
C LEU A 102 18.58 -3.11 -15.74
N ASP A 103 18.58 -4.36 -15.28
CA ASP A 103 18.40 -5.57 -16.08
C ASP A 103 16.92 -5.96 -16.29
N ARG A 104 16.01 -5.20 -15.68
CA ARG A 104 14.55 -5.39 -15.73
C ARG A 104 14.05 -6.75 -15.22
N THR A 105 14.77 -7.37 -14.31
CA THR A 105 14.40 -8.68 -13.76
C THR A 105 13.48 -8.58 -12.55
N ALA A 106 13.43 -7.42 -11.87
CA ALA A 106 12.58 -7.21 -10.70
C ALA A 106 12.29 -5.72 -10.46
N PHE A 107 11.21 -5.46 -9.74
CA PHE A 107 10.93 -4.16 -9.14
C PHE A 107 11.72 -3.98 -7.84
N ALA A 108 11.98 -2.73 -7.49
CA ALA A 108 12.60 -2.31 -6.25
C ALA A 108 11.70 -1.28 -5.57
N GLY A 109 10.54 -1.74 -5.12
CA GLY A 109 9.48 -0.92 -4.56
C GLY A 109 8.84 0.03 -5.57
N SER A 110 7.91 0.84 -5.09
CA SER A 110 7.18 1.80 -5.91
C SER A 110 7.89 3.16 -5.95
N THR A 111 7.61 3.93 -6.98
CA THR A 111 7.89 5.37 -7.03
C THR A 111 6.61 6.19 -7.06
N THR A 112 5.46 5.51 -7.01
CA THR A 112 4.12 6.10 -6.93
C THR A 112 3.79 6.45 -5.48
N LEU A 113 3.33 7.66 -5.22
CA LEU A 113 2.93 8.11 -3.89
C LEU A 113 1.56 7.58 -3.49
N LEU A 114 1.32 7.41 -2.19
CA LEU A 114 0.07 6.83 -1.67
C LEU A 114 -1.19 7.60 -2.13
N GLY A 115 -1.12 8.94 -2.22
CA GLY A 115 -2.24 9.74 -2.73
C GLY A 115 -2.63 9.40 -4.18
N GLN A 116 -1.69 8.95 -5.00
CA GLN A 116 -1.93 8.53 -6.38
C GLN A 116 -2.52 7.12 -6.47
N MET A 117 -2.43 6.32 -5.41
CA MET A 117 -2.96 4.95 -5.36
C MET A 117 -4.45 4.91 -4.98
N LEU A 118 -4.97 5.96 -4.33
CA LEU A 118 -6.37 6.03 -3.95
C LEU A 118 -7.32 5.95 -5.16
N PRO A 119 -7.11 6.70 -6.26
CA PRO A 119 -7.90 6.52 -7.48
C PRO A 119 -7.86 5.09 -8.04
N VAL A 120 -6.72 4.39 -7.96
CA VAL A 120 -6.59 2.99 -8.40
C VAL A 120 -7.50 2.09 -7.59
N LEU A 121 -7.46 2.18 -6.25
CA LEU A 121 -8.31 1.38 -5.37
C LEU A 121 -9.80 1.58 -5.64
N VAL A 122 -10.20 2.84 -5.88
CA VAL A 122 -11.62 3.17 -6.07
C VAL A 122 -12.09 2.84 -7.48
N ARG A 123 -11.36 3.27 -8.52
CA ARG A 123 -11.83 3.21 -9.91
C ARG A 123 -11.49 1.90 -10.60
N GLU A 124 -10.28 1.38 -10.38
CA GLU A 124 -9.81 0.17 -11.05
C GLU A 124 -10.19 -1.10 -10.27
N VAL A 125 -10.05 -1.06 -8.93
CA VAL A 125 -10.36 -2.21 -8.07
C VAL A 125 -11.84 -2.24 -7.69
N GLY A 126 -12.52 -1.09 -7.67
CA GLY A 126 -13.92 -0.95 -7.27
C GLY A 126 -14.13 -1.11 -5.77
N ILE A 127 -13.22 -0.58 -4.96
CA ILE A 127 -13.37 -0.49 -3.50
C ILE A 127 -14.12 0.81 -3.18
N PRO A 128 -15.14 0.79 -2.30
CA PRO A 128 -15.81 2.03 -1.87
C PRO A 128 -14.82 3.05 -1.30
N LEU A 129 -14.98 4.34 -1.65
CA LEU A 129 -14.05 5.41 -1.27
C LEU A 129 -13.74 5.41 0.24
N VAL A 130 -14.77 5.31 1.08
CA VAL A 130 -14.61 5.31 2.54
C VAL A 130 -13.73 4.14 3.02
N GLU A 131 -13.85 2.98 2.38
CA GLU A 131 -13.05 1.80 2.71
C GLU A 131 -11.62 1.92 2.18
N ALA A 132 -11.44 2.45 0.98
CA ALA A 132 -10.11 2.72 0.42
C ALA A 132 -9.34 3.74 1.29
N VAL A 133 -10.01 4.80 1.75
CA VAL A 133 -9.42 5.76 2.71
C VAL A 133 -9.10 5.07 4.04
N ARG A 134 -9.97 4.21 4.55
CA ARG A 134 -9.70 3.44 5.77
C ARG A 134 -8.44 2.57 5.63
N MET A 135 -8.29 1.88 4.50
CA MET A 135 -7.10 1.07 4.18
C MET A 135 -5.82 1.91 4.12
N ALA A 136 -5.92 3.17 3.72
CA ALA A 136 -4.78 4.09 3.59
C ALA A 136 -4.50 4.93 4.86
N SER A 137 -5.37 4.90 5.87
CA SER A 137 -5.26 5.78 7.06
C SER A 137 -5.51 5.05 8.38
N LEU A 138 -6.75 4.72 8.71
CA LEU A 138 -7.11 4.17 10.03
C LEU A 138 -6.54 2.76 10.25
N THR A 139 -6.61 1.91 9.25
CA THR A 139 -6.09 0.52 9.36
C THR A 139 -4.58 0.50 9.58
N PRO A 140 -3.73 1.22 8.80
CA PRO A 140 -2.31 1.31 9.11
C PRO A 140 -2.02 2.01 10.43
N ALA A 141 -2.84 3.00 10.86
CA ALA A 141 -2.68 3.61 12.18
C ALA A 141 -2.90 2.61 13.33
N ARG A 142 -3.87 1.69 13.19
CA ARG A 142 -4.08 0.58 14.13
C ARG A 142 -2.91 -0.40 14.14
N VAL A 143 -2.40 -0.76 12.98
CA VAL A 143 -1.22 -1.65 12.87
C VAL A 143 0.00 -1.03 13.55
N ALA A 144 0.20 0.27 13.37
CA ALA A 144 1.28 1.02 14.00
C ALA A 144 1.03 1.37 15.49
N GLY A 145 -0.17 1.10 16.03
CA GLY A 145 -0.54 1.40 17.42
C GLY A 145 -0.69 2.91 17.71
N VAL A 146 -1.01 3.71 16.70
CA VAL A 146 -1.15 5.18 16.80
C VAL A 146 -2.58 5.67 16.53
N ASP A 147 -3.54 4.76 16.42
CA ASP A 147 -4.93 5.06 16.09
C ASP A 147 -5.68 5.85 17.19
N GLY A 148 -5.13 5.92 18.39
CA GLY A 148 -5.63 6.84 19.43
C GLY A 148 -5.43 8.32 19.10
N ARG A 149 -4.53 8.66 18.18
CA ARG A 149 -4.23 10.05 17.79
C ARG A 149 -4.20 10.32 16.29
N LYS A 150 -4.19 9.28 15.43
CA LYS A 150 -4.07 9.37 13.97
C LYS A 150 -5.11 8.51 13.26
N GLY A 151 -5.26 8.70 11.95
CA GLY A 151 -5.96 7.79 11.04
C GLY A 151 -7.46 8.03 10.90
N SER A 152 -8.09 8.92 11.69
CA SER A 152 -9.50 9.30 11.56
C SER A 152 -9.74 10.73 12.03
N LEU A 153 -10.82 11.33 11.53
CA LEU A 153 -11.27 12.67 11.93
C LEU A 153 -12.18 12.55 13.16
N GLU A 154 -11.58 12.59 14.35
CA GLU A 154 -12.26 12.50 15.63
C GLU A 154 -11.74 13.56 16.58
N ALA A 155 -12.61 14.07 17.46
CA ALA A 155 -12.21 15.06 18.46
C ALA A 155 -11.10 14.48 19.37
N GLY A 156 -10.03 15.25 19.56
CA GLY A 156 -8.87 14.87 20.38
C GLY A 156 -7.75 14.18 19.61
N LYS A 157 -7.94 13.88 18.32
CA LYS A 157 -6.86 13.41 17.45
C LYS A 157 -6.12 14.57 16.78
N ASP A 158 -4.93 14.30 16.29
CA ASP A 158 -4.15 15.26 15.52
C ASP A 158 -4.95 15.70 14.28
N ALA A 159 -4.93 17.00 13.98
CA ALA A 159 -5.60 17.53 12.80
C ALA A 159 -4.74 17.30 11.53
N ASP A 160 -4.61 16.03 11.15
CA ASP A 160 -4.02 15.59 9.89
C ASP A 160 -5.15 15.34 8.90
N ILE A 161 -5.31 16.23 7.92
CA ILE A 161 -6.47 16.23 7.01
C ILE A 161 -5.98 16.30 5.57
N VAL A 162 -6.56 15.47 4.73
CA VAL A 162 -6.38 15.53 3.27
C VAL A 162 -7.71 15.88 2.65
N LEU A 163 -7.74 16.91 1.79
CA LEU A 163 -8.88 17.21 0.94
C LEU A 163 -8.60 16.64 -0.45
N LEU A 164 -9.55 15.87 -0.94
CA LEU A 164 -9.49 15.27 -2.26
C LEU A 164 -10.33 16.09 -3.25
N GLU A 165 -9.85 16.23 -4.45
CA GLU A 165 -10.61 16.75 -5.59
C GLU A 165 -11.60 15.68 -6.11
N ASP A 166 -12.50 16.03 -7.01
CA ASP A 166 -13.50 15.14 -7.60
C ASP A 166 -12.86 13.95 -8.34
N ASP A 167 -11.64 14.12 -8.82
CA ASP A 167 -10.86 13.07 -9.46
C ASP A 167 -10.07 12.22 -8.48
N LEU A 168 -10.26 12.43 -7.17
CA LEU A 168 -9.57 11.77 -6.05
C LEU A 168 -8.07 12.12 -5.96
N SER A 169 -7.60 13.11 -6.68
CA SER A 169 -6.27 13.66 -6.47
C SER A 169 -6.22 14.46 -5.15
N VAL A 170 -5.02 14.59 -4.59
CA VAL A 170 -4.83 15.37 -3.37
C VAL A 170 -4.82 16.85 -3.71
N GLY A 171 -5.85 17.58 -3.29
CA GLY A 171 -5.94 19.03 -3.43
C GLY A 171 -5.21 19.77 -2.31
N TRP A 172 -5.45 19.39 -1.05
CA TRP A 172 -4.88 20.03 0.14
C TRP A 172 -4.46 19.03 1.18
N THR A 173 -3.41 19.34 1.92
CA THR A 173 -2.94 18.54 3.05
C THR A 173 -2.67 19.43 4.26
N MET A 174 -3.21 19.02 5.40
CA MET A 174 -2.97 19.62 6.71
C MET A 174 -2.25 18.60 7.61
N ILE A 175 -1.25 19.04 8.32
CA ILE A 175 -0.53 18.23 9.34
C ILE A 175 -0.53 19.01 10.64
N ALA A 176 -1.02 18.38 11.70
CA ALA A 176 -1.11 18.96 13.05
C ALA A 176 -1.82 20.33 13.07
N GLY A 177 -2.82 20.54 12.22
CA GLY A 177 -3.58 21.79 12.12
C GLY A 177 -2.97 22.85 11.18
N GLU A 178 -1.82 22.59 10.56
CA GLU A 178 -1.16 23.51 9.63
C GLU A 178 -1.27 23.04 8.19
N TRP A 179 -1.64 23.93 7.26
CA TRP A 179 -1.64 23.61 5.82
C TRP A 179 -0.22 23.52 5.30
N VAL A 180 0.13 22.35 4.74
CA VAL A 180 1.48 22.07 4.22
C VAL A 180 1.50 21.86 2.71
N TYR A 181 0.36 21.65 2.07
CA TYR A 181 0.21 21.51 0.63
C TYR A 181 -1.19 22.00 0.16
N PRO A 182 -1.32 22.65 -1.01
CA PRO A 182 -0.22 23.22 -1.77
C PRO A 182 0.51 24.28 -0.93
N ARG A 183 1.78 24.49 -1.20
CA ARG A 183 2.50 25.61 -0.58
C ARG A 183 1.97 26.91 -1.18
N GLY A 184 1.44 27.80 -0.35
CA GLY A 184 1.03 29.14 -0.72
C GLY A 184 2.20 30.02 -1.19
#